data_74abc5b8da0d27fc009d635f5b71cffb
#
_entry.id   74abc5b8da0d27fc009d635f5b71cffb
#
_cell.length_a   1.000
_cell.length_b   1.000
_cell.length_c   1.000
_cell.angle_alpha   90.00
_cell.angle_beta   90.00
_cell.angle_gamma   90.00
#
_symmetry.space_group_name_H-M   'P 1'
#
loop_
_entity.id
_entity.type
_entity.pdbx_description
1 polymer ?
#
loop_
_entity_poly.entity_id
_entity_poly.type
_entity_poly.pdbx_seq_one_letter_code
_entity_poly.pdbx_strand_id
1 'polypeptide(L)'
;MNYDVIIIGAGPGGIFSAYELTRRAPSLRVAVFESGHPLSRRRCPIDGDKIKTCIGCSTCSIMSGFGGAGAFSDGKYNITNDFGGTLYEYIGKKQALELMRYVDEINLTHGGEGTKLYSTAGTRFKTVCIQNDLHLLDASVRHLGTDINYKVLQNIYEELKEKVTFFFDAPVTAVAAADDGYRVSTAAGDYTCQKCVISVGRSGSKWMETVCRDLSIPTHSNRVDLGVRVELPAAVFAHLTDELYESKIVYRTEKYGDKVRTFCMNPKGAVVNENTNGIITVNGHSYEDPSRQTENTNFALLVAQHFSEPFKDSNGYGESIARLSNMLGGGVIIQRFGDLIRGRRSTPERMEEAFITPTLNATPGDLSLVLPKRILDDIVEMIYALDKIAPGTANEDTLLYGVEVKFYNMEVEVNKKLESNQHPGLYIIGDGSGITHSLSHA
;
A
#
# COMPACT_ATOMS: atom_id res chain seq x y z
N MET A 1 28.68 3.76 19.19
CA MET A 1 28.29 2.47 19.82
C MET A 1 28.32 1.40 18.76
N ASN A 2 28.74 0.19 19.12
CA ASN A 2 28.88 -0.92 18.17
C ASN A 2 27.82 -1.99 18.41
N TYR A 3 27.14 -2.43 17.34
CA TYR A 3 26.14 -3.50 17.32
C TYR A 3 26.59 -4.60 16.35
N ASP A 4 26.05 -5.80 16.51
CA ASP A 4 26.29 -6.89 15.54
C ASP A 4 25.38 -6.70 14.33
N VAL A 5 24.12 -6.24 14.58
CA VAL A 5 23.15 -5.92 13.52
C VAL A 5 22.48 -4.58 13.81
N ILE A 6 22.41 -3.71 12.81
CA ILE A 6 21.55 -2.52 12.83
C ILE A 6 20.43 -2.71 11.78
N ILE A 7 19.20 -2.47 12.21
CA ILE A 7 18.00 -2.45 11.37
C ILE A 7 17.54 -0.99 11.25
N ILE A 8 17.32 -0.52 10.04
CA ILE A 8 16.84 0.84 9.74
C ILE A 8 15.39 0.76 9.29
N GLY A 9 14.49 1.29 10.12
CA GLY A 9 13.03 1.23 9.94
C GLY A 9 12.37 0.20 10.84
N ALA A 10 11.39 0.63 11.63
CA ALA A 10 10.55 -0.21 12.49
C ALA A 10 9.15 -0.47 11.88
N GLY A 11 9.07 -0.58 10.56
CA GLY A 11 7.92 -1.14 9.84
C GLY A 11 7.90 -2.67 9.93
N PRO A 12 6.93 -3.35 9.28
CA PRO A 12 6.80 -4.82 9.36
C PRO A 12 8.10 -5.58 9.10
N GLY A 13 8.81 -5.26 8.02
CA GLY A 13 10.07 -5.95 7.70
C GLY A 13 11.13 -5.80 8.80
N GLY A 14 11.29 -4.60 9.39
CA GLY A 14 12.24 -4.39 10.49
C GLY A 14 11.81 -5.08 11.78
N ILE A 15 10.52 -5.06 12.11
CA ILE A 15 9.97 -5.71 13.31
C ILE A 15 10.15 -7.23 13.21
N PHE A 16 9.75 -7.86 12.11
CA PHE A 16 9.89 -9.31 11.95
C PHE A 16 11.36 -9.74 11.82
N SER A 17 12.23 -8.90 11.24
CA SER A 17 13.69 -9.13 11.26
C SER A 17 14.23 -9.14 12.71
N ALA A 18 13.87 -8.15 13.52
CA ALA A 18 14.26 -8.10 14.92
C ALA A 18 13.71 -9.29 15.71
N TYR A 19 12.45 -9.66 15.46
CA TYR A 19 11.80 -10.82 16.08
C TYR A 19 12.54 -12.13 15.79
N GLU A 20 12.87 -12.40 14.55
CA GLU A 20 13.61 -13.60 14.16
C GLU A 20 15.04 -13.61 14.71
N LEU A 21 15.75 -12.49 14.65
CA LEU A 21 17.12 -12.40 15.17
C LEU A 21 17.17 -12.69 16.66
N THR A 22 16.24 -12.15 17.46
CA THR A 22 16.21 -12.41 18.91
C THR A 22 15.88 -13.85 19.26
N ARG A 23 15.19 -14.59 18.41
CA ARG A 23 14.84 -16.00 18.62
C ARG A 23 15.92 -16.96 18.13
N ARG A 24 16.52 -16.67 16.96
CA ARG A 24 17.47 -17.57 16.30
C ARG A 24 18.90 -17.31 16.72
N ALA A 25 19.22 -16.08 17.13
CA ALA A 25 20.57 -15.66 17.51
C ALA A 25 20.52 -14.68 18.70
N PRO A 26 20.07 -15.13 19.89
CA PRO A 26 19.80 -14.27 21.04
C PRO A 26 21.04 -13.59 21.64
N SER A 27 22.24 -14.01 21.25
CA SER A 27 23.51 -13.40 21.67
C SER A 27 23.87 -12.14 20.87
N LEU A 28 23.20 -11.89 19.73
CA LEU A 28 23.51 -10.71 18.90
C LEU A 28 22.97 -9.44 19.56
N ARG A 29 23.80 -8.40 19.53
CA ARG A 29 23.40 -7.04 19.90
C ARG A 29 22.71 -6.39 18.70
N VAL A 30 21.40 -6.29 18.78
CA VAL A 30 20.56 -5.74 17.69
C VAL A 30 20.07 -4.35 18.08
N ALA A 31 20.20 -3.39 17.17
CA ALA A 31 19.58 -2.08 17.29
C ALA A 31 18.61 -1.82 16.14
N VAL A 32 17.52 -1.13 16.43
CA VAL A 32 16.53 -0.66 15.45
C VAL A 32 16.45 0.85 15.50
N PHE A 33 16.67 1.50 14.35
CA PHE A 33 16.53 2.96 14.19
C PHE A 33 15.24 3.26 13.47
N GLU A 34 14.41 4.09 14.08
CA GLU A 34 13.13 4.53 13.52
C GLU A 34 13.02 6.05 13.54
N SER A 35 12.64 6.63 12.41
CA SER A 35 12.49 8.08 12.25
C SER A 35 11.31 8.66 13.01
N GLY A 36 10.29 7.85 13.27
CA GLY A 36 9.07 8.25 13.96
C GLY A 36 9.02 7.76 15.40
N HIS A 37 7.83 7.93 15.99
CA HIS A 37 7.59 7.70 17.41
C HIS A 37 7.38 6.22 17.75
N PRO A 38 7.61 5.81 19.04
CA PRO A 38 7.10 4.54 19.54
C PRO A 38 5.57 4.51 19.44
N LEU A 39 4.99 3.30 19.36
CA LEU A 39 3.57 3.10 19.07
C LEU A 39 2.65 3.93 20.00
N SER A 40 2.97 3.99 21.29
CA SER A 40 2.19 4.72 22.30
C SER A 40 2.14 6.24 22.12
N ARG A 41 3.11 6.83 21.41
CA ARG A 41 3.18 8.27 21.13
C ARG A 41 2.72 8.65 19.71
N ARG A 42 2.37 7.68 18.89
CA ARG A 42 1.90 7.94 17.53
C ARG A 42 0.47 8.46 17.55
N ARG A 43 0.31 9.75 17.28
CA ARG A 43 -1.01 10.41 17.18
C ARG A 43 -1.00 11.42 16.04
N CYS A 44 -2.02 11.34 15.19
CA CYS A 44 -2.28 12.39 14.21
C CYS A 44 -2.88 13.61 14.93
N PRO A 45 -2.42 14.82 14.66
CA PRO A 45 -3.01 16.02 15.25
C PRO A 45 -4.41 16.36 14.73
N ILE A 46 -4.86 15.75 13.63
CA ILE A 46 -6.23 15.91 13.13
C ILE A 46 -7.20 15.31 14.15
N ASP A 47 -8.02 16.15 14.75
CA ASP A 47 -9.03 15.79 15.75
C ASP A 47 -10.47 15.93 15.24
N GLY A 48 -10.66 16.46 14.01
CA GLY A 48 -11.97 16.69 13.40
C GLY A 48 -12.68 17.94 13.90
N ASP A 49 -12.21 18.58 14.96
CA ASP A 49 -12.79 19.79 15.57
C ASP A 49 -11.89 21.00 15.32
N LYS A 50 -10.75 21.08 15.98
CA LYS A 50 -9.79 22.20 15.88
C LYS A 50 -8.90 22.08 14.65
N ILE A 51 -8.42 20.87 14.38
CA ILE A 51 -7.55 20.57 13.24
C ILE A 51 -8.30 19.59 12.32
N LYS A 52 -8.87 20.11 11.24
CA LYS A 52 -9.70 19.35 10.30
C LYS A 52 -8.94 18.82 9.09
N THR A 53 -7.76 19.37 8.79
CA THR A 53 -6.96 19.03 7.62
C THR A 53 -5.52 18.72 8.01
N CYS A 54 -4.80 18.02 7.12
CA CYS A 54 -3.41 17.69 7.34
C CYS A 54 -2.54 18.95 7.45
N ILE A 55 -1.74 19.04 8.54
CA ILE A 55 -0.86 20.18 8.81
C ILE A 55 0.58 19.96 8.28
N GLY A 56 0.87 18.85 7.59
CA GLY A 56 2.19 18.59 7.00
C GLY A 56 3.29 18.40 8.05
N CYS A 57 3.08 17.54 9.05
CA CYS A 57 4.08 17.26 10.09
C CYS A 57 5.43 16.83 9.46
N SER A 58 6.55 17.27 10.06
CA SER A 58 7.91 16.89 9.63
C SER A 58 8.12 15.38 9.64
N THR A 59 7.54 14.67 10.61
CA THR A 59 7.44 13.22 10.67
C THR A 59 5.98 12.86 10.88
N CYS A 60 5.37 12.20 9.90
CA CYS A 60 3.96 11.86 9.94
C CYS A 60 3.71 10.68 10.87
N SER A 61 3.00 10.90 11.99
CA SER A 61 2.69 9.84 12.95
C SER A 61 1.81 8.70 12.41
N ILE A 62 1.12 8.90 11.28
CA ILE A 62 0.37 7.83 10.61
C ILE A 62 1.30 6.96 9.75
N MET A 63 2.27 7.56 9.07
CA MET A 63 3.13 6.87 8.10
C MET A 63 4.41 6.32 8.73
N SER A 64 4.94 6.96 9.78
CA SER A 64 6.25 6.66 10.39
C SER A 64 6.12 6.37 11.88
N GLY A 65 7.01 5.53 12.40
CA GLY A 65 7.03 5.03 13.77
C GLY A 65 6.91 3.52 13.84
N PHE A 66 6.89 2.96 15.03
CA PHE A 66 6.78 1.52 15.26
C PHE A 66 5.52 0.94 14.57
N GLY A 67 5.68 -0.09 13.77
CA GLY A 67 4.64 -0.66 12.91
C GLY A 67 4.53 -0.02 11.53
N GLY A 68 5.28 1.07 11.26
CA GLY A 68 5.23 1.78 9.97
C GLY A 68 3.83 2.30 9.62
N ALA A 69 3.54 2.49 8.34
CA ALA A 69 2.21 2.87 7.85
C ALA A 69 1.14 1.79 8.14
N GLY A 70 1.57 0.54 8.35
CA GLY A 70 0.69 -0.57 8.67
C GLY A 70 0.00 -0.48 10.02
N ALA A 71 0.58 0.24 11.00
CA ALA A 71 0.05 0.28 12.37
C ALA A 71 -1.36 0.86 12.50
N PHE A 72 -1.72 1.79 11.61
CA PHE A 72 -3.03 2.44 11.59
C PHE A 72 -3.84 2.10 10.34
N SER A 73 -3.41 1.07 9.61
CA SER A 73 -4.20 0.48 8.53
C SER A 73 -5.29 -0.44 9.09
N ASP A 74 -6.11 -0.98 8.23
CA ASP A 74 -7.10 -2.00 8.56
C ASP A 74 -6.49 -3.40 8.82
N GLY A 75 -5.16 -3.51 8.87
CA GLY A 75 -4.47 -4.73 9.24
C GLY A 75 -4.74 -5.93 8.32
N LYS A 76 -4.71 -5.69 7.00
CA LYS A 76 -4.83 -6.76 6.00
C LYS A 76 -3.49 -7.45 5.76
N TYR A 77 -3.37 -8.68 6.23
CA TYR A 77 -2.22 -9.54 5.97
C TYR A 77 -2.54 -10.52 4.83
N ASN A 78 -1.92 -10.29 3.68
CA ASN A 78 -2.16 -11.06 2.46
C ASN A 78 -1.22 -12.27 2.39
N ILE A 79 -1.77 -13.46 2.13
CA ILE A 79 -1.03 -14.70 1.91
C ILE A 79 -1.24 -15.10 0.46
N THR A 80 -0.36 -14.64 -0.43
CA THR A 80 -0.49 -14.82 -1.87
C THR A 80 0.81 -14.48 -2.58
N ASN A 81 1.03 -15.06 -3.77
CA ASN A 81 2.08 -14.63 -4.70
C ASN A 81 1.55 -13.79 -5.88
N ASP A 82 0.23 -13.56 -5.95
CA ASP A 82 -0.39 -12.91 -7.11
C ASP A 82 -0.36 -11.37 -7.00
N PHE A 83 -0.13 -10.85 -5.78
CA PHE A 83 0.04 -9.43 -5.53
C PHE A 83 0.78 -9.20 -4.20
N GLY A 84 1.23 -7.96 -3.94
CA GLY A 84 1.96 -7.59 -2.73
C GLY A 84 3.47 -7.61 -2.89
N GLY A 85 3.98 -7.85 -4.09
CA GLY A 85 5.39 -7.83 -4.44
C GLY A 85 5.86 -9.07 -5.18
N THR A 86 7.15 -9.13 -5.43
CA THR A 86 7.83 -10.18 -6.21
C THR A 86 8.75 -11.05 -5.35
N LEU A 87 8.55 -11.10 -4.04
CA LEU A 87 9.38 -11.89 -3.10
C LEU A 87 9.58 -13.34 -3.57
N TYR A 88 8.58 -13.93 -4.22
CA TYR A 88 8.64 -15.30 -4.75
C TYR A 88 9.69 -15.50 -5.85
N GLU A 89 10.13 -14.45 -6.53
CA GLU A 89 11.21 -14.52 -7.55
C GLU A 89 12.58 -14.75 -6.89
N TYR A 90 12.74 -14.29 -5.65
CA TYR A 90 13.95 -14.43 -4.85
C TYR A 90 14.02 -15.77 -4.11
N ILE A 91 12.96 -16.12 -3.38
CA ILE A 91 12.95 -17.28 -2.47
C ILE A 91 12.09 -18.47 -2.96
N GLY A 92 11.38 -18.31 -4.08
CA GLY A 92 10.47 -19.31 -4.65
C GLY A 92 9.06 -19.22 -4.08
N LYS A 93 8.07 -19.60 -4.92
CA LYS A 93 6.63 -19.44 -4.61
C LYS A 93 6.20 -20.16 -3.33
N LYS A 94 6.68 -21.38 -3.12
CA LYS A 94 6.31 -22.19 -1.95
C LYS A 94 6.84 -21.55 -0.67
N GLN A 95 8.12 -21.20 -0.65
CA GLN A 95 8.76 -20.59 0.53
C GLN A 95 8.16 -19.22 0.86
N ALA A 96 7.83 -18.41 -0.16
CA ALA A 96 7.16 -17.13 0.05
C ALA A 96 5.80 -17.30 0.76
N LEU A 97 4.97 -18.27 0.32
CA LEU A 97 3.69 -18.55 0.98
C LEU A 97 3.87 -19.11 2.40
N GLU A 98 4.87 -19.95 2.62
CA GLU A 98 5.19 -20.48 3.96
C GLU A 98 5.61 -19.35 4.90
N LEU A 99 6.44 -18.42 4.43
CA LEU A 99 6.84 -17.26 5.20
C LEU A 99 5.66 -16.35 5.57
N MET A 100 4.76 -16.08 4.62
CA MET A 100 3.56 -15.28 4.92
C MET A 100 2.62 -15.96 5.92
N ARG A 101 2.48 -17.30 5.87
CA ARG A 101 1.72 -18.06 6.87
C ARG A 101 2.37 -17.98 8.25
N TYR A 102 3.70 -18.04 8.29
CA TYR A 102 4.45 -17.88 9.53
C TYR A 102 4.26 -16.49 10.15
N VAL A 103 4.25 -15.43 9.32
CA VAL A 103 3.88 -14.08 9.79
C VAL A 103 2.45 -14.06 10.36
N ASP A 104 1.50 -14.73 9.70
CA ASP A 104 0.12 -14.86 10.19
C ASP A 104 0.06 -15.58 11.55
N GLU A 105 0.81 -16.66 11.74
CA GLU A 105 0.93 -17.39 13.02
C GLU A 105 1.48 -16.49 14.14
N ILE A 106 2.50 -15.67 13.84
CA ILE A 106 3.04 -14.70 14.80
C ILE A 106 1.94 -13.69 15.20
N ASN A 107 1.18 -13.17 14.24
CA ASN A 107 0.10 -12.23 14.52
C ASN A 107 -0.99 -12.87 15.40
N LEU A 108 -1.36 -14.13 15.11
CA LEU A 108 -2.34 -14.85 15.91
C LEU A 108 -1.88 -15.02 17.36
N THR A 109 -0.63 -15.45 17.56
CA THR A 109 -0.07 -15.67 18.91
C THR A 109 0.13 -14.38 19.73
N HIS A 110 0.11 -13.22 19.06
CA HIS A 110 0.25 -11.91 19.69
C HIS A 110 -1.07 -11.14 19.84
N GLY A 111 -2.20 -11.81 19.71
CA GLY A 111 -3.52 -11.24 19.99
C GLY A 111 -4.46 -11.14 18.79
N GLY A 112 -4.06 -11.70 17.66
CA GLY A 112 -4.90 -11.84 16.46
C GLY A 112 -5.85 -13.04 16.49
N GLU A 113 -5.86 -13.84 17.56
CA GLU A 113 -6.72 -15.02 17.69
C GLU A 113 -8.21 -14.67 17.52
N GLY A 114 -8.95 -15.55 16.85
CA GLY A 114 -10.38 -15.37 16.60
C GLY A 114 -10.71 -14.49 15.38
N THR A 115 -9.74 -13.86 14.75
CA THR A 115 -9.97 -13.09 13.52
C THR A 115 -10.18 -14.00 12.30
N LYS A 116 -11.07 -13.57 11.41
CA LYS A 116 -11.43 -14.36 10.23
C LYS A 116 -10.31 -14.32 9.17
N LEU A 117 -9.99 -15.49 8.62
CA LEU A 117 -9.20 -15.63 7.40
C LEU A 117 -10.14 -15.78 6.21
N TYR A 118 -10.19 -14.80 5.34
CA TYR A 118 -10.91 -14.87 4.08
C TYR A 118 -10.04 -15.58 3.04
N SER A 119 -10.65 -16.35 2.13
CA SER A 119 -9.91 -17.07 1.10
C SER A 119 -10.69 -17.18 -0.19
N THR A 120 -9.98 -17.08 -1.31
CA THR A 120 -10.52 -17.36 -2.64
C THR A 120 -10.49 -18.85 -2.97
N ALA A 121 -9.96 -19.69 -2.09
CA ALA A 121 -9.92 -21.14 -2.30
C ALA A 121 -11.34 -21.73 -2.30
N GLY A 122 -11.68 -22.45 -3.36
CA GLY A 122 -12.99 -23.12 -3.47
C GLY A 122 -14.19 -22.21 -3.76
N THR A 123 -13.99 -20.91 -3.90
CA THR A 123 -15.08 -20.00 -4.27
C THR A 123 -15.58 -20.24 -5.69
N ARG A 124 -16.91 -20.18 -5.86
CA ARG A 124 -17.57 -20.23 -7.19
C ARG A 124 -17.20 -19.04 -8.08
N PHE A 125 -16.79 -17.92 -7.47
CA PHE A 125 -16.49 -16.69 -8.21
C PHE A 125 -15.28 -16.82 -9.14
N LYS A 126 -14.37 -17.76 -8.93
CA LYS A 126 -13.34 -18.08 -9.92
C LYS A 126 -13.92 -18.51 -11.24
N THR A 127 -14.87 -19.44 -11.22
CA THR A 127 -15.54 -19.93 -12.43
C THR A 127 -16.36 -18.81 -13.09
N VAL A 128 -17.10 -18.03 -12.30
CA VAL A 128 -17.88 -16.90 -12.79
C VAL A 128 -16.98 -15.86 -13.46
N CYS A 129 -15.85 -15.54 -12.89
CA CYS A 129 -14.86 -14.62 -13.47
C CYS A 129 -14.35 -15.17 -14.82
N ILE A 130 -13.88 -16.43 -14.85
CA ILE A 130 -13.32 -17.05 -16.06
C ILE A 130 -14.36 -17.06 -17.20
N GLN A 131 -15.63 -17.33 -16.90
CA GLN A 131 -16.73 -17.32 -17.89
C GLN A 131 -17.00 -15.95 -18.50
N ASN A 132 -16.50 -14.89 -17.88
CA ASN A 132 -16.67 -13.50 -18.30
C ASN A 132 -15.33 -12.79 -18.61
N ASP A 133 -14.30 -13.55 -18.99
CA ASP A 133 -12.97 -13.05 -19.36
C ASP A 133 -12.26 -12.26 -18.25
N LEU A 134 -12.70 -12.48 -17.01
CA LEU A 134 -12.11 -11.91 -15.80
C LEU A 134 -11.26 -12.97 -15.08
N HIS A 135 -10.30 -12.54 -14.30
CA HIS A 135 -9.47 -13.42 -13.49
C HIS A 135 -9.46 -12.98 -12.03
N LEU A 136 -10.05 -13.78 -11.15
CA LEU A 136 -9.97 -13.59 -9.71
C LEU A 136 -8.62 -14.11 -9.21
N LEU A 137 -7.81 -13.22 -8.64
CA LEU A 137 -6.50 -13.58 -8.08
C LEU A 137 -6.64 -14.46 -6.84
N ASP A 138 -5.70 -15.39 -6.70
CA ASP A 138 -5.66 -16.29 -5.54
C ASP A 138 -5.06 -15.60 -4.33
N ALA A 139 -5.82 -15.58 -3.24
CA ALA A 139 -5.35 -15.03 -1.98
C ALA A 139 -6.06 -15.65 -0.77
N SER A 140 -5.35 -15.72 0.34
CA SER A 140 -5.96 -15.71 1.67
C SER A 140 -5.62 -14.39 2.35
N VAL A 141 -6.57 -13.78 3.03
CA VAL A 141 -6.42 -12.45 3.66
C VAL A 141 -6.87 -12.54 5.11
N ARG A 142 -5.95 -12.30 6.04
CA ARG A 142 -6.28 -12.06 7.44
C ARG A 142 -6.61 -10.58 7.61
N HIS A 143 -7.83 -10.30 8.02
CA HIS A 143 -8.26 -8.95 8.36
C HIS A 143 -8.30 -8.82 9.88
N LEU A 144 -7.34 -8.08 10.44
CA LEU A 144 -7.25 -7.85 11.88
C LEU A 144 -8.11 -6.65 12.33
N GLY A 145 -8.35 -5.71 11.43
CA GLY A 145 -8.84 -4.40 11.81
C GLY A 145 -7.78 -3.54 12.52
N THR A 146 -8.05 -2.26 12.64
CA THR A 146 -7.07 -1.32 13.21
C THR A 146 -6.77 -1.62 14.68
N ASP A 147 -7.79 -1.92 15.48
CA ASP A 147 -7.63 -2.10 16.94
C ASP A 147 -6.86 -3.38 17.28
N ILE A 148 -7.21 -4.51 16.65
CA ILE A 148 -6.51 -5.78 16.88
C ILE A 148 -5.08 -5.69 16.32
N ASN A 149 -4.90 -5.08 15.16
CA ASN A 149 -3.57 -4.86 14.58
C ASN A 149 -2.68 -4.02 15.50
N TYR A 150 -3.22 -2.96 16.11
CA TYR A 150 -2.52 -2.18 17.12
C TYR A 150 -2.11 -3.03 18.32
N LYS A 151 -3.03 -3.86 18.86
CA LYS A 151 -2.76 -4.77 19.98
C LYS A 151 -1.67 -5.79 19.65
N VAL A 152 -1.70 -6.38 18.45
CA VAL A 152 -0.66 -7.32 17.99
C VAL A 152 0.69 -6.65 17.97
N LEU A 153 0.79 -5.45 17.38
CA LEU A 153 2.04 -4.68 17.31
C LEU A 153 2.54 -4.29 18.72
N GLN A 154 1.64 -3.92 19.62
CA GLN A 154 2.00 -3.60 21.00
C GLN A 154 2.57 -4.85 21.72
N ASN A 155 1.96 -6.01 21.57
CA ASN A 155 2.44 -7.25 22.18
C ASN A 155 3.81 -7.68 21.64
N ILE A 156 4.02 -7.56 20.33
CA ILE A 156 5.33 -7.81 19.71
C ILE A 156 6.38 -6.81 20.24
N TYR A 157 6.04 -5.54 20.38
CA TYR A 157 6.93 -4.53 20.95
C TYR A 157 7.33 -4.88 22.40
N GLU A 158 6.37 -5.26 23.23
CA GLU A 158 6.63 -5.66 24.63
C GLU A 158 7.59 -6.86 24.73
N GLU A 159 7.50 -7.82 23.79
CA GLU A 159 8.44 -8.94 23.73
C GLU A 159 9.86 -8.50 23.28
N LEU A 160 9.94 -7.56 22.35
CA LEU A 160 11.22 -7.15 21.74
C LEU A 160 11.99 -6.12 22.56
N LYS A 161 11.34 -5.23 23.28
CA LYS A 161 11.98 -4.05 23.92
C LYS A 161 13.06 -4.40 24.93
N GLU A 162 13.03 -5.60 25.52
CA GLU A 162 14.04 -6.06 26.48
C GLU A 162 15.25 -6.75 25.80
N LYS A 163 15.10 -7.09 24.51
CA LYS A 163 16.11 -7.84 23.74
C LYS A 163 16.78 -7.02 22.65
N VAL A 164 16.14 -5.92 22.25
CA VAL A 164 16.55 -5.07 21.12
C VAL A 164 16.64 -3.63 21.59
N THR A 165 17.68 -2.91 21.20
CA THR A 165 17.80 -1.48 21.46
C THR A 165 17.02 -0.69 20.42
N PHE A 166 15.90 -0.06 20.79
CA PHE A 166 15.14 0.80 19.91
C PHE A 166 15.55 2.26 20.05
N PHE A 167 15.85 2.91 18.92
CA PHE A 167 16.06 4.33 18.80
C PHE A 167 14.89 4.93 18.00
N PHE A 168 13.96 5.56 18.70
CA PHE A 168 12.86 6.30 18.12
C PHE A 168 13.21 7.77 17.95
N ASP A 169 12.49 8.47 17.06
CA ASP A 169 12.77 9.85 16.71
C ASP A 169 14.23 10.05 16.25
N ALA A 170 14.79 9.00 15.66
CA ALA A 170 16.20 8.88 15.29
C ALA A 170 16.37 8.59 13.80
N PRO A 171 16.05 9.55 12.93
CA PRO A 171 16.22 9.36 11.49
C PRO A 171 17.69 9.11 11.15
N VAL A 172 17.94 8.03 10.41
CA VAL A 172 19.25 7.75 9.84
C VAL A 172 19.47 8.69 8.66
N THR A 173 20.59 9.41 8.68
CA THR A 173 20.94 10.37 7.63
C THR A 173 21.81 9.74 6.54
N ALA A 174 22.70 8.81 6.90
CA ALA A 174 23.58 8.14 5.95
C ALA A 174 23.94 6.71 6.40
N VAL A 175 24.24 5.87 5.40
CA VAL A 175 24.87 4.56 5.59
C VAL A 175 26.13 4.53 4.74
N ALA A 176 27.26 4.15 5.32
CA ALA A 176 28.53 4.04 4.63
C ALA A 176 29.21 2.71 4.96
N ALA A 177 29.95 2.15 4.01
CA ALA A 177 30.82 1.03 4.28
C ALA A 177 31.94 1.45 5.26
N ALA A 178 32.33 0.54 6.15
CA ALA A 178 33.43 0.69 7.09
C ALA A 178 34.35 -0.54 6.99
N ASP A 179 35.53 -0.49 7.64
CA ASP A 179 36.53 -1.56 7.54
C ASP A 179 36.00 -2.93 7.94
N ASP A 180 35.08 -2.99 8.89
CA ASP A 180 34.43 -4.22 9.36
C ASP A 180 32.89 -4.02 9.45
N GLY A 181 32.26 -3.83 8.29
CA GLY A 181 30.80 -3.69 8.19
C GLY A 181 30.31 -2.32 7.76
N TYR A 182 29.46 -1.68 8.56
CA TYR A 182 28.78 -0.45 8.17
C TYR A 182 28.78 0.59 9.28
N ARG A 183 28.83 1.86 8.85
CA ARG A 183 28.59 3.03 9.70
C ARG A 183 27.21 3.58 9.37
N VAL A 184 26.39 3.76 10.40
CA VAL A 184 25.06 4.35 10.36
C VAL A 184 25.10 5.68 11.08
N SER A 185 24.84 6.77 10.38
CA SER A 185 24.91 8.15 10.90
C SER A 185 23.52 8.68 11.22
N THR A 186 23.40 9.35 12.36
CA THR A 186 22.20 10.06 12.82
C THR A 186 22.59 11.43 13.35
N ALA A 187 21.61 12.28 13.65
CA ALA A 187 21.87 13.56 14.31
C ALA A 187 22.53 13.43 15.71
N ALA A 188 22.33 12.29 16.38
CA ALA A 188 22.91 12.00 17.70
C ALA A 188 24.35 11.44 17.64
N GLY A 189 24.85 11.11 16.45
CA GLY A 189 26.17 10.56 16.22
C GLY A 189 26.16 9.30 15.34
N ASP A 190 27.35 8.67 15.28
CA ASP A 190 27.61 7.50 14.45
C ASP A 190 27.55 6.21 15.27
N TYR A 191 27.01 5.18 14.61
CA TYR A 191 26.93 3.81 15.11
C TYR A 191 27.57 2.88 14.09
N THR A 192 28.12 1.76 14.56
CA THR A 192 28.73 0.76 13.67
C THR A 192 28.10 -0.60 13.85
N CYS A 193 28.07 -1.40 12.79
CA CYS A 193 27.57 -2.77 12.83
C CYS A 193 28.27 -3.64 11.78
N GLN A 194 28.30 -4.94 12.04
CA GLN A 194 28.81 -5.92 11.07
C GLN A 194 27.82 -6.16 9.92
N LYS A 195 26.50 -6.12 10.23
CA LYS A 195 25.43 -6.29 9.26
C LYS A 195 24.41 -5.18 9.40
N CYS A 196 23.95 -4.67 8.26
CA CYS A 196 22.94 -3.62 8.20
C CYS A 196 21.72 -4.13 7.41
N VAL A 197 20.53 -3.96 7.99
CA VAL A 197 19.24 -4.28 7.32
C VAL A 197 18.50 -2.96 7.10
N ILE A 198 18.28 -2.60 5.85
CA ILE A 198 17.46 -1.44 5.48
C ILE A 198 16.05 -1.94 5.19
N SER A 199 15.09 -1.51 6.01
CA SER A 199 13.67 -1.87 5.94
C SER A 199 12.78 -0.64 6.01
N VAL A 200 13.07 0.36 5.17
CA VAL A 200 12.27 1.59 5.10
C VAL A 200 11.02 1.41 4.26
N GLY A 201 9.99 2.18 4.55
CA GLY A 201 8.77 2.25 3.77
C GLY A 201 8.81 3.34 2.69
N ARG A 202 7.65 3.66 2.09
CA ARG A 202 7.52 4.69 1.04
C ARG A 202 7.98 6.06 1.49
N SER A 203 7.77 6.43 2.75
CA SER A 203 8.27 7.70 3.30
C SER A 203 9.80 7.83 3.26
N GLY A 204 10.51 6.70 3.24
CA GLY A 204 11.96 6.63 3.11
C GLY A 204 12.48 6.54 1.67
N SER A 205 11.63 6.58 0.65
CA SER A 205 12.01 6.38 -0.77
C SER A 205 13.15 7.29 -1.21
N LYS A 206 13.01 8.60 -1.03
CA LYS A 206 14.04 9.57 -1.43
C LYS A 206 15.36 9.39 -0.67
N TRP A 207 15.29 9.01 0.59
CA TRP A 207 16.47 8.66 1.37
C TRP A 207 17.12 7.40 0.83
N MET A 208 16.32 6.37 0.49
CA MET A 208 16.83 5.13 -0.10
C MET A 208 17.52 5.36 -1.45
N GLU A 209 16.98 6.24 -2.30
CA GLU A 209 17.63 6.68 -3.55
C GLU A 209 19.02 7.28 -3.29
N THR A 210 19.13 8.10 -2.23
CA THR A 210 20.41 8.68 -1.84
C THR A 210 21.38 7.60 -1.37
N VAL A 211 20.95 6.67 -0.54
CA VAL A 211 21.78 5.54 -0.07
C VAL A 211 22.25 4.69 -1.25
N CYS A 212 21.37 4.34 -2.18
CA CYS A 212 21.72 3.57 -3.37
C CYS A 212 22.76 4.29 -4.24
N ARG A 213 22.59 5.58 -4.44
CA ARG A 213 23.55 6.42 -5.20
C ARG A 213 24.90 6.47 -4.49
N ASP A 214 24.93 6.75 -3.19
CA ASP A 214 26.15 6.96 -2.40
C ASP A 214 26.96 5.66 -2.27
N LEU A 215 26.27 4.51 -2.22
CA LEU A 215 26.88 3.17 -2.20
C LEU A 215 27.02 2.54 -3.61
N SER A 216 26.65 3.27 -4.67
CA SER A 216 26.69 2.74 -6.04
C SER A 216 25.90 1.44 -6.23
N ILE A 217 24.77 1.30 -5.53
CA ILE A 217 23.87 0.15 -5.66
C ILE A 217 22.95 0.37 -6.86
N PRO A 218 22.91 -0.53 -7.86
CA PRO A 218 22.04 -0.40 -9.00
C PRO A 218 20.56 -0.47 -8.60
N THR A 219 19.74 0.33 -9.31
CA THR A 219 18.30 0.36 -9.13
C THR A 219 17.59 0.35 -10.48
N HIS A 220 16.40 -0.20 -10.51
CA HIS A 220 15.55 -0.24 -11.70
C HIS A 220 14.27 0.57 -11.48
N SER A 221 13.75 1.17 -12.56
CA SER A 221 12.44 1.83 -12.50
C SER A 221 11.36 0.81 -12.24
N ASN A 222 10.49 1.09 -11.28
CA ASN A 222 9.30 0.29 -11.05
C ASN A 222 8.11 0.88 -11.84
N ARG A 223 7.00 0.16 -11.83
CA ARG A 223 5.74 0.62 -12.43
C ARG A 223 5.11 1.75 -11.61
N VAL A 224 4.14 2.42 -12.20
CA VAL A 224 3.13 3.22 -11.52
C VAL A 224 1.75 2.70 -11.93
N ASP A 225 0.84 2.57 -10.98
CA ASP A 225 -0.54 2.21 -11.30
C ASP A 225 -1.39 3.48 -11.24
N LEU A 226 -2.15 3.73 -12.31
CA LEU A 226 -2.99 4.91 -12.48
C LEU A 226 -4.43 4.50 -12.72
N GLY A 227 -5.37 5.26 -12.17
CA GLY A 227 -6.76 5.01 -12.42
C GLY A 227 -7.72 5.87 -11.63
N VAL A 228 -8.84 5.28 -11.29
CA VAL A 228 -9.94 5.94 -10.57
C VAL A 228 -10.38 5.10 -9.38
N ARG A 229 -11.00 5.74 -8.41
CA ARG A 229 -11.81 5.06 -7.42
C ARG A 229 -13.26 5.06 -7.86
N VAL A 230 -13.84 3.88 -7.85
CA VAL A 230 -15.25 3.64 -8.15
C VAL A 230 -16.02 3.64 -6.83
N GLU A 231 -17.18 4.30 -6.80
CA GLU A 231 -18.13 4.22 -5.69
C GLU A 231 -19.51 3.91 -6.24
N LEU A 232 -20.18 2.94 -5.63
CA LEU A 232 -21.49 2.44 -6.05
C LEU A 232 -22.23 1.84 -4.84
N PRO A 233 -23.55 1.61 -4.92
CA PRO A 233 -24.31 1.01 -3.82
C PRO A 233 -23.72 -0.33 -3.39
N ALA A 234 -23.58 -0.53 -2.08
CA ALA A 234 -23.00 -1.76 -1.50
C ALA A 234 -23.71 -3.02 -1.97
N ALA A 235 -25.01 -2.95 -2.24
CA ALA A 235 -25.82 -4.06 -2.72
C ALA A 235 -25.30 -4.68 -4.03
N VAL A 236 -24.66 -3.87 -4.91
CA VAL A 236 -24.12 -4.32 -6.20
C VAL A 236 -23.01 -5.37 -6.00
N PHE A 237 -22.14 -5.17 -5.01
CA PHE A 237 -21.03 -6.09 -4.73
C PHE A 237 -21.24 -6.98 -3.50
N ALA A 238 -22.38 -6.88 -2.80
CA ALA A 238 -22.62 -7.61 -1.55
C ALA A 238 -22.36 -9.11 -1.68
N HIS A 239 -22.82 -9.74 -2.77
CA HIS A 239 -22.63 -11.17 -3.02
C HIS A 239 -21.15 -11.60 -3.12
N LEU A 240 -20.24 -10.68 -3.51
CA LEU A 240 -18.79 -10.91 -3.55
C LEU A 240 -18.15 -10.55 -2.20
N THR A 241 -18.51 -9.40 -1.63
CA THR A 241 -17.84 -8.87 -0.43
C THR A 241 -18.22 -9.61 0.85
N ASP A 242 -19.42 -10.20 0.91
CA ASP A 242 -19.84 -11.01 2.05
C ASP A 242 -19.05 -12.33 2.16
N GLU A 243 -18.64 -12.89 1.00
CA GLU A 243 -17.85 -14.12 0.93
C GLU A 243 -16.35 -13.84 0.99
N LEU A 244 -15.84 -12.89 0.16
CA LEU A 244 -14.42 -12.69 -0.08
C LEU A 244 -13.84 -11.47 0.65
N TYR A 245 -14.68 -10.59 1.21
CA TYR A 245 -14.36 -9.29 1.78
C TYR A 245 -13.71 -8.35 0.75
N GLU A 246 -12.54 -8.68 0.24
CA GLU A 246 -11.82 -7.96 -0.81
C GLU A 246 -11.50 -8.90 -1.97
N SER A 247 -12.06 -8.64 -3.13
CA SER A 247 -11.77 -9.40 -4.35
C SER A 247 -10.83 -8.61 -5.27
N LYS A 248 -9.72 -9.24 -5.65
CA LYS A 248 -8.79 -8.68 -6.64
C LYS A 248 -9.04 -9.36 -7.98
N ILE A 249 -9.72 -8.65 -8.85
CA ILE A 249 -10.13 -9.12 -10.17
C ILE A 249 -9.30 -8.40 -11.22
N VAL A 250 -8.74 -9.16 -12.15
CA VAL A 250 -7.95 -8.65 -13.28
C VAL A 250 -8.72 -8.88 -14.56
N TYR A 251 -8.71 -7.87 -15.40
CA TYR A 251 -9.19 -7.92 -16.77
C TYR A 251 -8.07 -7.53 -17.73
N ARG A 252 -7.99 -8.20 -18.86
CA ARG A 252 -7.12 -7.81 -19.97
C ARG A 252 -7.98 -7.15 -21.03
N THR A 253 -7.77 -5.86 -21.27
CA THR A 253 -8.59 -5.09 -22.20
C THR A 253 -8.46 -5.60 -23.63
N GLU A 254 -9.57 -5.62 -24.37
CA GLU A 254 -9.59 -6.06 -25.76
C GLU A 254 -8.84 -5.09 -26.67
N LYS A 255 -9.01 -3.79 -26.40
CA LYS A 255 -8.49 -2.75 -27.27
C LYS A 255 -6.95 -2.61 -27.21
N TYR A 256 -6.38 -2.67 -26.04
CA TYR A 256 -4.95 -2.40 -25.83
C TYR A 256 -4.17 -3.59 -25.27
N GLY A 257 -4.86 -4.60 -24.76
CA GLY A 257 -4.25 -5.75 -24.11
C GLY A 257 -3.67 -5.41 -22.72
N ASP A 258 -4.00 -4.25 -22.17
CA ASP A 258 -3.53 -3.82 -20.86
C ASP A 258 -4.23 -4.57 -19.74
N LYS A 259 -3.56 -4.70 -18.61
CA LYS A 259 -4.14 -5.29 -17.41
C LYS A 259 -4.74 -4.19 -16.53
N VAL A 260 -6.06 -4.26 -16.35
CA VAL A 260 -6.78 -3.47 -15.35
C VAL A 260 -7.12 -4.36 -14.16
N ARG A 261 -7.02 -3.85 -12.96
CA ARG A 261 -7.34 -4.61 -11.75
C ARG A 261 -8.17 -3.81 -10.78
N THR A 262 -9.05 -4.50 -10.05
CA THR A 262 -9.63 -3.95 -8.82
C THR A 262 -8.56 -3.91 -7.73
N PHE A 263 -8.61 -2.89 -6.88
CA PHE A 263 -7.68 -2.74 -5.78
C PHE A 263 -8.35 -2.07 -4.58
N CYS A 264 -7.92 -2.45 -3.36
CA CYS A 264 -8.38 -1.85 -2.11
C CYS A 264 -9.91 -1.67 -2.06
N MET A 265 -10.63 -2.78 -2.14
CA MET A 265 -12.09 -2.80 -2.02
C MET A 265 -12.51 -2.58 -0.56
N ASN A 266 -13.45 -1.67 -0.35
CA ASN A 266 -13.94 -1.26 0.95
C ASN A 266 -15.46 -1.43 0.99
N PRO A 267 -15.97 -2.59 1.43
CA PRO A 267 -17.40 -2.81 1.60
C PRO A 267 -17.96 -1.82 2.62
N LYS A 268 -19.08 -1.16 2.29
CA LYS A 268 -19.74 -0.16 3.12
C LYS A 268 -18.78 0.93 3.66
N GLY A 269 -17.76 1.22 2.87
CA GLY A 269 -16.70 2.16 3.22
C GLY A 269 -16.91 3.54 2.59
N ALA A 270 -16.04 4.47 2.93
CA ALA A 270 -16.03 5.83 2.40
C ALA A 270 -14.84 6.06 1.46
N VAL A 271 -15.04 6.92 0.47
CA VAL A 271 -13.95 7.48 -0.34
C VAL A 271 -13.27 8.58 0.45
N VAL A 272 -11.95 8.66 0.42
CA VAL A 272 -11.15 9.62 1.20
C VAL A 272 -10.06 10.23 0.35
N ASN A 273 -9.61 11.43 0.74
CA ASN A 273 -8.42 12.06 0.19
C ASN A 273 -7.14 11.47 0.82
N GLU A 274 -6.13 11.29 -0.01
CA GLU A 274 -4.76 10.98 0.43
C GLU A 274 -3.85 12.14 0.02
N ASN A 275 -3.14 12.75 0.97
CA ASN A 275 -2.20 13.82 0.70
C ASN A 275 -0.77 13.33 0.87
N THR A 276 -0.02 13.31 -0.22
CA THR A 276 1.39 12.95 -0.22
C THR A 276 2.20 14.14 -0.74
N ASN A 277 2.93 14.81 0.14
CA ASN A 277 3.79 15.94 -0.19
C ASN A 277 3.06 17.08 -0.95
N GLY A 278 1.81 17.37 -0.56
CA GLY A 278 0.97 18.40 -1.18
C GLY A 278 0.27 17.97 -2.46
N ILE A 279 0.41 16.72 -2.87
CA ILE A 279 -0.34 16.13 -3.98
C ILE A 279 -1.52 15.35 -3.40
N ILE A 280 -2.73 15.74 -3.81
CA ILE A 280 -3.97 15.09 -3.36
C ILE A 280 -4.36 14.02 -4.36
N THR A 281 -4.49 12.80 -3.91
CA THR A 281 -5.04 11.65 -4.64
C THR A 281 -6.23 11.08 -3.89
N VAL A 282 -6.97 10.18 -4.51
CA VAL A 282 -8.09 9.50 -3.87
C VAL A 282 -7.68 8.13 -3.33
N ASN A 283 -8.30 7.73 -2.22
CA ASN A 283 -8.20 6.40 -1.65
C ASN A 283 -9.55 5.99 -1.04
N GLY A 284 -9.65 4.82 -0.43
CA GLY A 284 -10.83 4.34 0.27
C GLY A 284 -10.50 3.90 1.68
N HIS A 285 -11.52 3.92 2.53
CA HIS A 285 -11.44 3.48 3.91
C HIS A 285 -12.69 2.68 4.28
N SER A 286 -12.51 1.57 4.99
CA SER A 286 -13.61 0.79 5.57
C SER A 286 -13.67 1.00 7.07
N TYR A 287 -14.88 0.95 7.62
CA TYR A 287 -15.12 1.09 9.05
C TYR A 287 -15.59 -0.24 9.63
N GLU A 288 -14.98 -0.65 10.75
CA GLU A 288 -15.46 -1.81 11.52
C GLU A 288 -16.70 -1.47 12.32
N ASP A 289 -16.77 -0.25 12.87
CA ASP A 289 -17.93 0.24 13.58
C ASP A 289 -19.14 0.36 12.63
N PRO A 290 -20.20 -0.45 12.82
CA PRO A 290 -21.38 -0.44 11.96
C PRO A 290 -22.06 0.94 11.88
N SER A 291 -21.95 1.76 12.92
CA SER A 291 -22.54 3.11 12.97
C SER A 291 -21.84 4.10 12.00
N ARG A 292 -20.65 3.77 11.56
CA ARG A 292 -19.85 4.57 10.62
C ARG A 292 -19.88 4.03 9.20
N GLN A 293 -20.44 2.85 9.00
CA GLN A 293 -20.56 2.25 7.67
C GLN A 293 -21.49 3.07 6.79
N THR A 294 -21.19 3.11 5.51
CA THR A 294 -21.97 3.80 4.49
C THR A 294 -22.87 2.82 3.72
N GLU A 295 -23.77 3.33 2.91
CA GLU A 295 -24.59 2.54 1.98
C GLU A 295 -23.82 2.14 0.71
N ASN A 296 -22.56 2.60 0.55
CA ASN A 296 -21.75 2.42 -0.64
C ASN A 296 -20.57 1.46 -0.40
N THR A 297 -20.20 0.76 -1.45
CA THR A 297 -18.90 0.08 -1.57
C THR A 297 -18.03 0.87 -2.53
N ASN A 298 -16.75 0.99 -2.23
CA ASN A 298 -15.80 1.62 -3.13
C ASN A 298 -14.58 0.74 -3.37
N PHE A 299 -13.97 0.87 -4.55
CA PHE A 299 -12.74 0.18 -4.93
C PHE A 299 -11.99 0.96 -6.02
N ALA A 300 -10.68 0.78 -6.10
CA ALA A 300 -9.92 1.35 -7.20
C ALA A 300 -9.97 0.46 -8.44
N LEU A 301 -9.97 1.08 -9.61
CA LEU A 301 -9.61 0.46 -10.89
C LEU A 301 -8.29 1.05 -11.35
N LEU A 302 -7.26 0.20 -11.44
CA LEU A 302 -5.89 0.61 -11.70
C LEU A 302 -5.33 -0.08 -12.94
N VAL A 303 -4.70 0.73 -13.79
CA VAL A 303 -3.97 0.29 -14.98
C VAL A 303 -2.48 0.43 -14.69
N ALA A 304 -1.73 -0.67 -14.79
CA ALA A 304 -0.29 -0.67 -14.56
C ALA A 304 0.44 -0.05 -15.74
N GLN A 305 1.25 0.97 -15.50
CA GLN A 305 2.11 1.59 -16.49
C GLN A 305 3.56 1.22 -16.22
N HIS A 306 4.20 0.61 -17.22
CA HIS A 306 5.62 0.28 -17.22
C HIS A 306 6.34 1.15 -18.24
N PHE A 307 7.42 1.76 -17.80
CA PHE A 307 8.27 2.56 -18.68
C PHE A 307 9.59 1.85 -18.91
N SER A 308 10.01 1.82 -20.16
CA SER A 308 11.33 1.34 -20.57
C SER A 308 12.29 2.52 -20.78
N GLU A 309 13.60 2.22 -20.85
CA GLU A 309 14.60 3.20 -21.21
C GLU A 309 14.22 3.98 -22.48
N PRO A 310 14.44 5.31 -22.54
CA PRO A 310 15.16 6.11 -21.53
C PRO A 310 14.25 6.67 -20.41
N PHE A 311 12.96 6.33 -20.35
CA PHE A 311 11.98 6.88 -19.43
C PHE A 311 12.00 6.09 -18.11
N LYS A 312 12.60 6.66 -17.07
CA LYS A 312 12.79 5.98 -15.78
C LYS A 312 11.90 6.51 -14.66
N ASP A 313 11.30 7.68 -14.83
CA ASP A 313 10.56 8.35 -13.76
C ASP A 313 9.06 8.03 -13.82
N SER A 314 8.71 6.79 -13.46
CA SER A 314 7.31 6.35 -13.38
C SER A 314 6.52 7.14 -12.31
N ASN A 315 7.17 7.44 -11.18
CA ASN A 315 6.54 8.19 -10.10
C ASN A 315 6.28 9.64 -10.50
N GLY A 316 7.24 10.31 -11.14
CA GLY A 316 7.06 11.66 -11.67
C GLY A 316 5.94 11.74 -12.71
N TYR A 317 5.78 10.70 -13.54
CA TYR A 317 4.64 10.60 -14.45
C TYR A 317 3.31 10.56 -13.68
N GLY A 318 3.19 9.68 -12.69
CA GLY A 318 2.00 9.58 -11.84
C GLY A 318 1.71 10.88 -11.07
N GLU A 319 2.76 11.51 -10.51
CA GLU A 319 2.65 12.80 -9.84
C GLU A 319 2.16 13.91 -10.78
N SER A 320 2.63 13.94 -12.03
CA SER A 320 2.23 14.98 -13.00
C SER A 320 0.73 14.89 -13.31
N ILE A 321 0.20 13.68 -13.45
CA ILE A 321 -1.24 13.45 -13.66
C ILE A 321 -2.05 13.85 -12.41
N ALA A 322 -1.58 13.50 -11.23
CA ALA A 322 -2.25 13.89 -9.98
C ALA A 322 -2.23 15.42 -9.77
N ARG A 323 -1.12 16.09 -10.10
CA ARG A 323 -1.04 17.57 -10.08
C ARG A 323 -1.99 18.21 -11.07
N LEU A 324 -2.17 17.63 -12.26
CA LEU A 324 -3.12 18.10 -13.25
C LEU A 324 -4.56 18.01 -12.72
N SER A 325 -4.91 16.89 -12.05
CA SER A 325 -6.21 16.75 -11.37
C SER A 325 -6.40 17.82 -10.29
N ASN A 326 -5.38 18.05 -9.45
CA ASN A 326 -5.44 19.06 -8.40
C ASN A 326 -5.57 20.48 -8.96
N MET A 327 -4.92 20.77 -10.07
CA MET A 327 -5.01 22.07 -10.74
C MET A 327 -6.43 22.33 -11.29
N LEU A 328 -7.07 21.31 -11.85
CA LEU A 328 -8.40 21.43 -12.46
C LEU A 328 -9.55 21.36 -11.43
N GLY A 329 -9.40 20.53 -10.40
CA GLY A 329 -10.46 20.25 -9.41
C GLY A 329 -10.21 20.85 -8.03
N GLY A 330 -9.08 21.51 -7.79
CA GLY A 330 -8.67 21.92 -6.44
C GLY A 330 -8.32 20.73 -5.53
N GLY A 331 -8.29 19.52 -6.08
CA GLY A 331 -8.08 18.25 -5.38
C GLY A 331 -8.57 17.09 -6.24
N VAL A 332 -9.46 16.27 -5.68
CA VAL A 332 -10.09 15.15 -6.39
C VAL A 332 -11.24 15.62 -7.26
N ILE A 333 -11.31 15.09 -8.47
CA ILE A 333 -12.42 15.28 -9.41
C ILE A 333 -13.37 14.09 -9.27
N ILE A 334 -14.68 14.35 -9.29
CA ILE A 334 -15.75 13.34 -9.34
C ILE A 334 -16.51 13.44 -10.66
N GLN A 335 -16.80 12.29 -11.27
CA GLN A 335 -17.60 12.19 -12.49
C GLN A 335 -18.52 10.99 -12.44
N ARG A 336 -19.78 11.15 -12.88
CA ARG A 336 -20.70 10.03 -13.09
C ARG A 336 -20.25 9.22 -14.32
N PHE A 337 -20.34 7.91 -14.23
CA PHE A 337 -19.97 7.02 -15.35
C PHE A 337 -20.76 7.32 -16.63
N GLY A 338 -22.06 7.58 -16.53
CA GLY A 338 -22.89 7.95 -17.68
C GLY A 338 -22.46 9.28 -18.34
N ASP A 339 -21.95 10.24 -17.57
CA ASP A 339 -21.43 11.48 -18.14
C ASP A 339 -20.07 11.25 -18.84
N LEU A 340 -19.19 10.41 -18.28
CA LEU A 340 -17.94 10.02 -18.92
C LEU A 340 -18.19 9.35 -20.28
N ILE A 341 -19.12 8.38 -20.34
CA ILE A 341 -19.45 7.67 -21.59
C ILE A 341 -20.02 8.61 -22.65
N ARG A 342 -20.77 9.64 -22.24
CA ARG A 342 -21.29 10.66 -23.16
C ARG A 342 -20.26 11.73 -23.53
N GLY A 343 -19.03 11.64 -23.02
CA GLY A 343 -17.96 12.59 -23.30
C GLY A 343 -18.26 14.00 -22.75
N ARG A 344 -18.88 14.10 -21.60
CA ARG A 344 -19.23 15.38 -20.95
C ARG A 344 -18.88 15.38 -19.48
N ARG A 345 -18.55 16.55 -18.95
CA ARG A 345 -18.29 16.70 -17.50
C ARG A 345 -19.57 16.47 -16.68
N SER A 346 -19.42 15.98 -15.46
CA SER A 346 -20.47 16.09 -14.44
C SER A 346 -20.55 17.51 -13.90
N THR A 347 -21.74 17.93 -13.51
CA THR A 347 -22.03 19.23 -12.88
C THR A 347 -22.70 19.01 -11.55
N PRO A 348 -22.70 20.02 -10.63
CA PRO A 348 -23.41 19.90 -9.36
C PRO A 348 -24.86 19.45 -9.51
N GLU A 349 -25.59 20.00 -10.46
CA GLU A 349 -26.99 19.66 -10.72
C GLU A 349 -27.17 18.18 -11.11
N ARG A 350 -26.28 17.65 -11.98
CA ARG A 350 -26.32 16.23 -12.36
C ARG A 350 -25.91 15.30 -11.22
N MET A 351 -25.06 15.79 -10.31
CA MET A 351 -24.71 15.03 -9.12
C MET A 351 -25.86 14.95 -8.13
N GLU A 352 -26.67 16.02 -8.01
CA GLU A 352 -27.87 16.06 -7.17
C GLU A 352 -28.99 15.16 -7.70
N GLU A 353 -29.06 14.95 -9.02
CA GLU A 353 -30.03 14.04 -9.66
C GLU A 353 -29.66 12.55 -9.50
N ALA A 354 -28.39 12.23 -9.13
CA ALA A 354 -27.94 10.86 -8.98
C ALA A 354 -28.54 10.20 -7.72
N PHE A 355 -28.91 8.92 -7.83
CA PHE A 355 -29.41 8.17 -6.67
C PHE A 355 -28.31 7.74 -5.70
N ILE A 356 -27.02 7.85 -6.07
CA ILE A 356 -25.88 7.55 -5.23
C ILE A 356 -25.41 8.84 -4.56
N THR A 357 -25.40 8.86 -3.24
CA THR A 357 -24.81 9.96 -2.46
C THR A 357 -23.32 9.77 -2.34
N PRO A 358 -22.48 10.70 -2.86
CA PRO A 358 -21.03 10.65 -2.71
C PRO A 358 -20.61 10.67 -1.24
N THR A 359 -19.67 9.79 -0.85
CA THR A 359 -19.10 9.80 0.51
C THR A 359 -17.94 10.79 0.67
N LEU A 360 -17.32 11.21 -0.44
CA LEU A 360 -16.32 12.28 -0.47
C LEU A 360 -16.90 13.49 -1.20
N ASN A 361 -16.81 14.66 -0.56
CA ASN A 361 -17.08 15.94 -1.24
C ASN A 361 -15.89 16.25 -2.18
N ALA A 362 -16.11 16.05 -3.47
CA ALA A 362 -15.13 16.27 -4.54
C ALA A 362 -15.71 17.19 -5.62
N THR A 363 -14.86 17.75 -6.46
CA THR A 363 -15.29 18.70 -7.50
C THR A 363 -15.88 17.96 -8.70
N PRO A 364 -17.16 18.18 -9.07
CA PRO A 364 -17.72 17.62 -10.29
C PRO A 364 -16.97 18.12 -11.52
N GLY A 365 -16.51 17.19 -12.37
CA GLY A 365 -15.66 17.54 -13.48
C GLY A 365 -15.61 16.49 -14.59
N ASP A 366 -14.51 16.52 -15.34
CA ASP A 366 -14.25 15.64 -16.47
C ASP A 366 -12.87 14.97 -16.35
N LEU A 367 -12.89 13.68 -16.10
CA LEU A 367 -11.68 12.86 -15.96
C LEU A 367 -10.92 12.70 -17.29
N SER A 368 -11.57 12.95 -18.43
CA SER A 368 -10.90 12.91 -19.74
C SER A 368 -9.90 14.04 -19.94
N LEU A 369 -9.99 15.11 -19.16
CA LEU A 369 -9.00 16.20 -19.15
C LEU A 369 -7.74 15.87 -18.35
N VAL A 370 -7.76 14.79 -17.59
CA VAL A 370 -6.70 14.43 -16.64
C VAL A 370 -6.04 13.11 -17.03
N LEU A 371 -6.84 12.06 -17.15
CA LEU A 371 -6.32 10.72 -17.45
C LEU A 371 -6.07 10.56 -18.96
N PRO A 372 -4.94 9.94 -19.35
CA PRO A 372 -4.70 9.58 -20.74
C PRO A 372 -5.84 8.73 -21.29
N LYS A 373 -6.19 8.99 -22.55
CA LYS A 373 -7.31 8.28 -23.22
C LYS A 373 -7.19 6.76 -23.11
N ARG A 374 -5.98 6.20 -23.24
CA ARG A 374 -5.75 4.75 -23.12
C ARG A 374 -6.19 4.22 -21.75
N ILE A 375 -5.82 4.90 -20.68
CA ILE A 375 -6.19 4.52 -19.31
C ILE A 375 -7.71 4.61 -19.11
N LEU A 376 -8.35 5.66 -19.64
CA LEU A 376 -9.81 5.80 -19.53
C LEU A 376 -10.54 4.70 -20.32
N ASP A 377 -10.10 4.40 -21.54
CA ASP A 377 -10.68 3.33 -22.34
C ASP A 377 -10.57 1.97 -21.60
N ASP A 378 -9.41 1.69 -21.01
CA ASP A 378 -9.15 0.48 -20.23
C ASP A 378 -10.08 0.39 -19.00
N ILE A 379 -10.28 1.50 -18.29
CA ILE A 379 -11.18 1.56 -17.13
C ILE A 379 -12.63 1.35 -17.55
N VAL A 380 -13.05 1.94 -18.65
CA VAL A 380 -14.42 1.77 -19.18
C VAL A 380 -14.68 0.31 -19.56
N GLU A 381 -13.73 -0.34 -20.26
CA GLU A 381 -13.86 -1.77 -20.59
C GLU A 381 -13.96 -2.62 -19.30
N MET A 382 -13.14 -2.35 -18.29
CA MET A 382 -13.18 -3.06 -17.02
C MET A 382 -14.51 -2.87 -16.28
N ILE A 383 -15.12 -1.69 -16.31
CA ILE A 383 -16.43 -1.43 -15.68
C ILE A 383 -17.50 -2.30 -16.36
N TYR A 384 -17.55 -2.37 -17.69
CA TYR A 384 -18.47 -3.24 -18.41
C TYR A 384 -18.19 -4.73 -18.18
N ALA A 385 -16.93 -5.13 -18.05
CA ALA A 385 -16.57 -6.50 -17.72
C ALA A 385 -17.04 -6.88 -16.30
N LEU A 386 -16.87 -6.00 -15.33
CA LEU A 386 -17.37 -6.20 -13.96
C LEU A 386 -18.90 -6.24 -13.88
N ASP A 387 -19.58 -5.47 -14.71
CA ASP A 387 -21.06 -5.46 -14.76
C ASP A 387 -21.64 -6.84 -15.10
N LYS A 388 -20.91 -7.69 -15.84
CA LYS A 388 -21.30 -9.06 -16.14
C LYS A 388 -21.37 -9.97 -14.91
N ILE A 389 -20.56 -9.68 -13.87
CA ILE A 389 -20.48 -10.48 -12.64
C ILE A 389 -21.11 -9.78 -11.44
N ALA A 390 -21.26 -8.47 -11.50
CA ALA A 390 -21.88 -7.61 -10.50
C ALA A 390 -22.78 -6.58 -11.23
N PRO A 391 -23.97 -6.99 -11.66
CA PRO A 391 -24.91 -6.12 -12.41
C PRO A 391 -25.23 -4.85 -11.64
N GLY A 392 -25.10 -3.71 -12.32
CA GLY A 392 -25.22 -2.38 -11.74
C GLY A 392 -23.88 -1.67 -11.59
N THR A 393 -22.75 -2.32 -11.88
CA THR A 393 -21.43 -1.68 -11.89
C THR A 393 -21.34 -0.61 -12.98
N ALA A 394 -21.89 -0.87 -14.18
CA ALA A 394 -21.93 0.07 -15.30
C ALA A 394 -23.17 0.99 -15.29
N ASN A 395 -23.79 1.20 -14.12
CA ASN A 395 -24.89 2.14 -13.98
C ASN A 395 -24.42 3.57 -14.28
N GLU A 396 -25.28 4.39 -14.88
CA GLU A 396 -24.96 5.78 -15.23
C GLU A 396 -24.57 6.63 -14.01
N ASP A 397 -25.13 6.31 -12.84
CA ASP A 397 -24.87 7.02 -11.59
C ASP A 397 -23.67 6.47 -10.80
N THR A 398 -23.02 5.39 -11.26
CA THR A 398 -21.76 4.94 -10.67
C THR A 398 -20.76 6.11 -10.67
N LEU A 399 -20.16 6.36 -9.51
CA LEU A 399 -19.27 7.51 -9.30
C LEU A 399 -17.82 7.10 -9.54
N LEU A 400 -17.09 7.94 -10.25
CA LEU A 400 -15.67 7.79 -10.54
C LEU A 400 -14.93 8.98 -9.96
N TYR A 401 -13.95 8.71 -9.10
CA TYR A 401 -13.10 9.76 -8.52
C TYR A 401 -11.68 9.65 -9.08
N GLY A 402 -11.11 10.74 -9.49
CA GLY A 402 -9.75 10.80 -10.05
C GLY A 402 -8.89 11.88 -9.42
N VAL A 403 -7.63 11.54 -9.30
CA VAL A 403 -7.01 10.30 -9.73
C VAL A 403 -6.61 9.44 -8.54
N GLU A 404 -6.69 8.13 -8.71
CA GLU A 404 -6.01 7.21 -7.82
C GLU A 404 -4.67 6.84 -8.42
N VAL A 405 -3.61 6.96 -7.62
CA VAL A 405 -2.25 6.62 -8.03
C VAL A 405 -1.65 5.69 -6.98
N LYS A 406 -1.02 4.62 -7.43
CA LYS A 406 -0.17 3.81 -6.56
C LYS A 406 1.27 3.94 -7.04
N PHE A 407 2.05 4.60 -6.22
CA PHE A 407 3.49 4.76 -6.41
C PHE A 407 4.23 3.54 -5.87
N TYR A 408 5.27 3.13 -6.57
CA TYR A 408 6.16 2.08 -6.13
C TYR A 408 7.58 2.62 -6.04
N ASN A 409 8.31 2.19 -5.01
CA ASN A 409 9.71 2.54 -4.89
C ASN A 409 10.52 1.90 -6.03
N MET A 410 11.67 2.48 -6.37
CA MET A 410 12.61 1.86 -7.28
C MET A 410 12.97 0.46 -6.77
N GLU A 411 13.08 -0.50 -7.67
CA GLU A 411 13.53 -1.84 -7.33
C GLU A 411 15.06 -1.83 -7.19
N VAL A 412 15.52 -2.20 -5.99
CA VAL A 412 16.94 -2.26 -5.67
C VAL A 412 17.49 -3.62 -6.07
N GLU A 413 18.63 -3.62 -6.79
CA GLU A 413 19.28 -4.86 -7.19
C GLU A 413 19.90 -5.59 -5.99
N VAL A 414 19.35 -6.76 -5.68
CA VAL A 414 19.82 -7.64 -4.60
C VAL A 414 19.90 -9.10 -5.07
N ASN A 415 20.66 -9.90 -4.35
CA ASN A 415 20.74 -11.34 -4.61
C ASN A 415 19.53 -12.10 -4.02
N LYS A 416 19.47 -13.42 -4.21
CA LYS A 416 18.40 -14.29 -3.69
C LYS A 416 18.26 -14.32 -2.16
N LYS A 417 19.20 -13.73 -1.43
CA LYS A 417 19.15 -13.57 0.04
C LYS A 417 18.72 -12.15 0.43
N LEU A 418 18.29 -11.33 -0.53
CA LEU A 418 17.96 -9.91 -0.37
C LEU A 418 19.16 -9.08 0.14
N GLU A 419 20.37 -9.55 -0.12
CA GLU A 419 21.64 -8.88 0.19
C GLU A 419 22.14 -8.14 -1.05
N SER A 420 22.72 -6.96 -0.87
CA SER A 420 23.33 -6.20 -1.96
C SER A 420 24.46 -7.01 -2.60
N ASN A 421 24.50 -7.04 -3.95
CA ASN A 421 25.57 -7.73 -4.68
C ASN A 421 26.94 -7.09 -4.46
N GLN A 422 27.00 -5.79 -4.23
CA GLN A 422 28.24 -5.01 -4.09
C GLN A 422 28.68 -4.86 -2.63
N HIS A 423 27.76 -5.00 -1.68
CA HIS A 423 27.96 -4.70 -0.26
C HIS A 423 27.59 -5.90 0.61
N PRO A 424 28.50 -6.87 0.84
CA PRO A 424 28.23 -8.01 1.70
C PRO A 424 27.84 -7.59 3.12
N GLY A 425 26.78 -8.19 3.65
CA GLY A 425 26.22 -7.84 4.96
C GLY A 425 25.23 -6.68 4.94
N LEU A 426 24.95 -6.07 3.79
CA LEU A 426 23.90 -5.09 3.62
C LEU A 426 22.66 -5.75 2.99
N TYR A 427 21.58 -5.81 3.75
CA TYR A 427 20.31 -6.39 3.33
C TYR A 427 19.29 -5.27 3.08
N ILE A 428 18.51 -5.38 2.01
CA ILE A 428 17.52 -4.38 1.63
C ILE A 428 16.18 -5.07 1.46
N ILE A 429 15.24 -4.78 2.34
CA ILE A 429 13.94 -5.44 2.45
C ILE A 429 12.81 -4.42 2.61
N GLY A 430 11.58 -4.90 2.65
CA GLY A 430 10.39 -4.05 2.84
C GLY A 430 10.04 -3.25 1.59
N ASP A 431 9.10 -2.34 1.73
CA ASP A 431 8.57 -1.54 0.62
C ASP A 431 9.64 -0.62 -0.02
N GLY A 432 10.63 -0.18 0.77
CA GLY A 432 11.76 0.63 0.29
C GLY A 432 12.68 -0.09 -0.69
N SER A 433 12.68 -1.42 -0.72
CA SER A 433 13.43 -2.22 -1.69
C SER A 433 12.78 -2.22 -3.10
N GLY A 434 11.52 -1.83 -3.21
CA GLY A 434 10.72 -1.98 -4.43
C GLY A 434 10.27 -3.42 -4.73
N ILE A 435 10.67 -4.38 -3.90
CA ILE A 435 10.39 -5.83 -4.09
C ILE A 435 9.07 -6.21 -3.44
N THR A 436 8.74 -5.63 -2.29
CA THR A 436 7.54 -5.97 -1.50
C THR A 436 6.66 -4.76 -1.23
N HIS A 437 5.33 -4.98 -1.17
CA HIS A 437 4.34 -3.88 -1.09
C HIS A 437 3.18 -4.22 -0.16
N SER A 438 3.32 -5.20 0.75
CA SER A 438 2.28 -5.57 1.71
C SER A 438 2.88 -5.94 3.06
N LEU A 439 2.03 -5.94 4.11
CA LEU A 439 2.44 -6.19 5.49
C LEU A 439 3.10 -7.58 5.67
N SER A 440 2.59 -8.59 4.96
CA SER A 440 3.08 -9.97 5.07
C SER A 440 4.32 -10.24 4.24
N HIS A 441 4.60 -9.43 3.21
CA HIS A 441 5.72 -9.65 2.29
C HIS A 441 6.97 -8.88 2.70
N ALA A 442 6.81 -7.85 3.52
CA ALA A 442 7.85 -6.87 3.90
C ALA A 442 9.10 -7.48 4.56
#